data_fc03e5f0e257f8c6b730c5d542e6109b
#
_entry.id   fc03e5f0e257f8c6b730c5d542e6109b
#
_cell.length_a   1.000
_cell.length_b   1.000
_cell.length_c   1.000
_cell.angle_alpha   90.00
_cell.angle_beta   90.00
_cell.angle_gamma   90.00
#
_symmetry.space_group_name_H-M   'P 1'
#
loop_
_entity.id
_entity.type
_entity.pdbx_description
1 polymer ?
#
loop_
_entity_poly.entity_id
_entity_poly.type
_entity_poly.pdbx_seq_one_letter_code
_entity_poly.pdbx_strand_id
1 'polypeptide(L)'
;YEIGKEIALKGALLMTGGTSGVMEYSSKGAKEAGGLVVGFLAGDSLDRANDYIDIPITTGLPFDFRSSVLIHSSDAVIVIGGCNGTLGELSCAYLNNKPIIVLEGSGGLSSKIKAFAYEGCYIDERKNIKIDFCQDAKAAVETAINRCKKGVRKKETISRKNPEQPDLI
;
A
#
# COMPACT_ATOMS: atom_id res chain seq x y z
N TYR A 1 -13.14 5.21 2.24
CA TYR A 1 -14.19 4.19 2.12
C TYR A 1 -14.22 3.59 0.71
N GLU A 2 -14.37 4.43 -0.33
CA GLU A 2 -14.46 3.97 -1.72
C GLU A 2 -13.22 3.18 -2.19
N ILE A 3 -12.01 3.53 -1.74
CA ILE A 3 -10.80 2.75 -2.03
C ILE A 3 -10.93 1.32 -1.50
N GLY A 4 -11.34 1.15 -0.24
CA GLY A 4 -11.52 -0.19 0.34
C GLY A 4 -12.56 -1.02 -0.42
N LYS A 5 -13.69 -0.40 -0.74
CA LYS A 5 -14.74 -1.02 -1.56
C LYS A 5 -14.23 -1.48 -2.94
N GLU A 6 -13.51 -0.61 -3.65
CA GLU A 6 -12.96 -0.95 -4.97
C GLU A 6 -11.90 -2.07 -4.89
N ILE A 7 -11.06 -2.09 -3.83
CA ILE A 7 -10.11 -3.19 -3.59
C ILE A 7 -10.84 -4.52 -3.47
N ALA A 8 -11.90 -4.58 -2.66
CA ALA A 8 -12.73 -5.78 -2.49
C ALA A 8 -13.41 -6.22 -3.78
N LEU A 9 -14.01 -5.29 -4.53
CA LEU A 9 -14.66 -5.57 -5.82
C LEU A 9 -13.68 -6.12 -6.88
N LYS A 10 -12.39 -5.83 -6.77
CA LYS A 10 -11.34 -6.41 -7.64
C LYS A 10 -10.79 -7.75 -7.13
N GLY A 11 -11.33 -8.29 -6.03
CA GLY A 11 -10.86 -9.54 -5.40
C GLY A 11 -9.46 -9.43 -4.79
N ALA A 12 -9.02 -8.22 -4.46
CA ALA A 12 -7.75 -7.98 -3.78
C ALA A 12 -7.94 -7.90 -2.26
N LEU A 13 -6.87 -8.18 -1.53
CA LEU A 13 -6.81 -8.08 -0.07
C LEU A 13 -6.46 -6.65 0.33
N LEU A 14 -7.22 -6.06 1.25
CA LEU A 14 -6.85 -4.79 1.88
C LEU A 14 -5.91 -5.05 3.06
N MET A 15 -4.74 -4.45 3.04
CA MET A 15 -3.81 -4.37 4.17
C MET A 15 -3.74 -2.94 4.69
N THR A 16 -3.84 -2.75 6.01
CA THR A 16 -3.85 -1.42 6.63
C THR A 16 -3.20 -1.47 8.01
N GLY A 17 -2.89 -0.30 8.57
CA GLY A 17 -2.42 -0.19 9.94
C GLY A 17 -3.46 -0.54 11.02
N GLY A 18 -4.70 -0.83 10.63
CA GLY A 18 -5.72 -1.44 11.49
C GLY A 18 -6.35 -0.55 12.55
N THR A 19 -6.04 0.76 12.60
CA THR A 19 -6.57 1.66 13.61
C THR A 19 -7.66 2.58 13.05
N SER A 20 -7.67 3.86 13.39
CA SER A 20 -8.72 4.83 13.08
C SER A 20 -8.52 5.60 11.77
N GLY A 21 -9.47 6.46 11.42
CA GLY A 21 -9.40 7.39 10.30
C GLY A 21 -9.45 6.71 8.95
N VAL A 22 -8.51 7.02 8.03
CA VAL A 22 -8.47 6.42 6.69
C VAL A 22 -8.38 4.89 6.77
N MET A 23 -7.65 4.35 7.72
CA MET A 23 -7.52 2.89 7.92
C MET A 23 -8.87 2.25 8.24
N GLU A 24 -9.63 2.83 9.16
CA GLU A 24 -10.95 2.35 9.56
C GLU A 24 -11.97 2.46 8.41
N TYR A 25 -12.05 3.64 7.77
CA TYR A 25 -13.01 3.83 6.67
C TYR A 25 -12.70 2.97 5.45
N SER A 26 -11.44 2.74 5.13
CA SER A 26 -11.07 1.82 4.06
C SER A 26 -11.39 0.37 4.43
N SER A 27 -11.15 -0.04 5.69
CA SER A 27 -11.53 -1.36 6.20
C SER A 27 -13.04 -1.57 6.10
N LYS A 28 -13.83 -0.57 6.54
CA LYS A 28 -15.29 -0.58 6.42
C LYS A 28 -15.76 -0.77 4.98
N GLY A 29 -15.21 0.01 4.05
CA GLY A 29 -15.58 -0.09 2.64
C GLY A 29 -15.25 -1.45 2.03
N ALA A 30 -14.10 -2.03 2.36
CA ALA A 30 -13.72 -3.36 1.92
C ALA A 30 -14.65 -4.44 2.50
N LYS A 31 -14.94 -4.35 3.80
CA LYS A 31 -15.81 -5.32 4.51
C LYS A 31 -17.23 -5.31 3.97
N GLU A 32 -17.83 -4.14 3.79
CA GLU A 32 -19.20 -4.01 3.25
C GLU A 32 -19.31 -4.49 1.79
N ALA A 33 -18.21 -4.49 1.04
CA ALA A 33 -18.15 -5.05 -0.31
C ALA A 33 -17.75 -6.55 -0.35
N GLY A 34 -17.69 -7.23 0.81
CA GLY A 34 -17.37 -8.65 0.92
C GLY A 34 -15.87 -8.98 0.81
N GLY A 35 -15.00 -7.99 0.94
CA GLY A 35 -13.55 -8.17 0.92
C GLY A 35 -12.99 -8.61 2.27
N LEU A 36 -11.74 -9.07 2.25
CA LEU A 36 -10.96 -9.45 3.42
C LEU A 36 -9.99 -8.34 3.81
N VAL A 37 -9.90 -8.05 5.11
CA VAL A 37 -9.09 -6.97 5.68
C VAL A 37 -8.08 -7.51 6.68
N VAL A 38 -6.80 -7.23 6.44
CA VAL A 38 -5.70 -7.51 7.38
C VAL A 38 -5.23 -6.22 8.03
N GLY A 39 -5.25 -6.18 9.35
CA GLY A 39 -4.74 -5.05 10.15
C GLY A 39 -3.39 -5.38 10.78
N PHE A 40 -2.36 -4.63 10.42
CA PHE A 40 -1.06 -4.70 11.10
C PHE A 40 -1.05 -3.70 12.26
N LEU A 41 -1.03 -4.19 13.49
CA LEU A 41 -1.09 -3.37 14.70
C LEU A 41 0.30 -3.17 15.31
N ALA A 42 0.56 -1.98 15.82
CA ALA A 42 1.75 -1.72 16.60
C ALA A 42 1.59 -2.26 18.03
N GLY A 43 2.67 -2.76 18.62
CA GLY A 43 2.65 -3.38 19.95
C GLY A 43 1.97 -4.74 19.96
N ASP A 44 1.60 -5.19 21.15
CA ASP A 44 1.12 -6.55 21.45
C ASP A 44 -0.39 -6.61 21.69
N SER A 45 -1.09 -5.45 21.70
CA SER A 45 -2.51 -5.37 22.03
C SER A 45 -3.38 -5.20 20.78
N LEU A 46 -4.58 -5.76 20.87
CA LEU A 46 -5.67 -5.57 19.91
C LEU A 46 -6.55 -4.34 20.22
N ASP A 47 -6.34 -3.65 21.33
CA ASP A 47 -7.22 -2.57 21.82
C ASP A 47 -7.44 -1.41 20.83
N ARG A 48 -6.53 -1.26 19.88
CA ARG A 48 -6.61 -0.22 18.84
C ARG A 48 -7.13 -0.72 17.49
N ALA A 49 -7.43 -2.01 17.37
CA ALA A 49 -8.00 -2.56 16.15
C ALA A 49 -9.39 -1.96 15.90
N ASN A 50 -9.66 -1.52 14.67
CA ASN A 50 -11.01 -1.14 14.31
C ASN A 50 -11.88 -2.38 14.04
N ASP A 51 -13.21 -2.22 14.14
CA ASP A 51 -14.18 -3.31 14.09
C ASP A 51 -14.29 -4.02 12.73
N TYR A 52 -13.63 -3.49 11.69
CA TYR A 52 -13.72 -4.00 10.32
C TYR A 52 -12.52 -4.87 9.92
N ILE A 53 -11.61 -5.18 10.86
CA ILE A 53 -10.46 -6.06 10.63
C ILE A 53 -10.89 -7.52 10.74
N ASP A 54 -10.62 -8.32 9.72
CA ASP A 54 -10.84 -9.77 9.76
C ASP A 54 -9.66 -10.50 10.40
N ILE A 55 -8.44 -10.09 10.06
CA ILE A 55 -7.20 -10.71 10.54
C ILE A 55 -6.33 -9.64 11.19
N PRO A 56 -6.40 -9.47 12.51
CA PRO A 56 -5.50 -8.58 13.22
C PRO A 56 -4.14 -9.28 13.45
N ILE A 57 -3.05 -8.57 13.11
CA ILE A 57 -1.68 -9.01 13.36
C ILE A 57 -1.03 -8.03 14.32
N THR A 58 -0.78 -8.45 15.55
CA THR A 58 0.04 -7.71 16.52
C THR A 58 1.51 -7.95 16.18
N THR A 59 2.24 -6.88 15.88
CA THR A 59 3.64 -7.00 15.41
C THR A 59 4.68 -6.99 16.52
N GLY A 60 4.30 -6.61 17.74
CA GLY A 60 5.25 -6.36 18.83
C GLY A 60 6.16 -5.16 18.60
N LEU A 61 5.98 -4.41 17.51
CA LEU A 61 6.86 -3.35 17.06
C LEU A 61 6.24 -1.97 17.24
N PRO A 62 7.04 -0.91 17.42
CA PRO A 62 6.54 0.47 17.38
C PRO A 62 6.07 0.85 15.97
N PHE A 63 5.36 1.98 15.88
CA PHE A 63 4.61 2.38 14.67
C PHE A 63 5.41 2.44 13.38
N ASP A 64 6.65 2.92 13.43
CA ASP A 64 7.55 3.07 12.28
C ASP A 64 8.00 1.71 11.73
N PHE A 65 8.42 0.80 12.60
CA PHE A 65 8.78 -0.57 12.20
C PHE A 65 7.57 -1.38 11.75
N ARG A 66 6.42 -1.23 12.42
CA ARG A 66 5.16 -1.85 11.99
C ARG A 66 4.79 -1.42 10.57
N SER A 67 4.90 -0.12 10.26
CA SER A 67 4.65 0.39 8.92
C SER A 67 5.58 -0.23 7.88
N SER A 68 6.85 -0.46 8.23
CA SER A 68 7.77 -1.17 7.34
C SER A 68 7.32 -2.60 7.07
N VAL A 69 6.88 -3.35 8.09
CA VAL A 69 6.34 -4.72 7.91
C VAL A 69 5.11 -4.69 6.99
N LEU A 70 4.18 -3.76 7.20
CA LEU A 70 3.00 -3.59 6.35
C LEU A 70 3.39 -3.35 4.89
N ILE A 71 4.32 -2.43 4.62
CA ILE A 71 4.74 -2.10 3.27
C ILE A 71 5.45 -3.29 2.60
N HIS A 72 6.33 -4.00 3.31
CA HIS A 72 6.99 -5.19 2.76
C HIS A 72 6.00 -6.31 2.42
N SER A 73 4.93 -6.47 3.20
CA SER A 73 3.89 -7.48 3.01
C SER A 73 2.93 -7.16 1.86
N SER A 74 2.85 -5.91 1.40
CA SER A 74 1.93 -5.47 0.35
C SER A 74 2.55 -5.56 -1.05
N ASP A 75 1.72 -5.74 -2.09
CA ASP A 75 2.14 -5.72 -3.50
C ASP A 75 2.13 -4.33 -4.12
N ALA A 76 1.29 -3.44 -3.61
CA ALA A 76 1.20 -2.02 -4.00
C ALA A 76 0.76 -1.16 -2.83
N VAL A 77 1.00 0.13 -2.91
CA VAL A 77 0.62 1.12 -1.89
C VAL A 77 -0.25 2.20 -2.52
N ILE A 78 -1.42 2.44 -1.91
CA ILE A 78 -2.31 3.56 -2.26
C ILE A 78 -2.25 4.59 -1.14
N VAL A 79 -1.77 5.78 -1.46
CA VAL A 79 -1.60 6.89 -0.51
C VAL A 79 -2.85 7.76 -0.51
N ILE A 80 -3.47 7.91 0.66
CA ILE A 80 -4.70 8.68 0.88
C ILE A 80 -4.48 9.64 2.03
N GLY A 81 -4.54 10.94 1.80
CA GLY A 81 -4.30 11.94 2.83
C GLY A 81 -2.93 11.77 3.50
N GLY A 82 -2.95 11.55 4.81
CA GLY A 82 -1.79 11.15 5.59
C GLY A 82 -0.94 12.27 6.14
N CYS A 83 -0.08 11.90 7.08
CA CYS A 83 0.87 12.75 7.79
C CYS A 83 2.29 12.16 7.72
N ASN A 84 3.11 12.40 8.75
CA ASN A 84 4.51 11.96 8.79
C ASN A 84 4.69 10.43 8.67
N GLY A 85 3.82 9.64 9.30
CA GLY A 85 3.85 8.16 9.16
C GLY A 85 3.70 7.73 7.70
N THR A 86 2.77 8.36 6.98
CA THR A 86 2.55 8.11 5.54
C THR A 86 3.76 8.50 4.69
N LEU A 87 4.53 9.54 5.08
CA LEU A 87 5.79 9.87 4.41
C LEU A 87 6.83 8.76 4.58
N GLY A 88 6.93 8.16 5.76
CA GLY A 88 7.77 6.99 6.02
C GLY A 88 7.36 5.77 5.19
N GLU A 89 6.07 5.49 5.12
CA GLU A 89 5.50 4.42 4.30
C GLU A 89 5.75 4.65 2.80
N LEU A 90 5.60 5.87 2.31
CA LEU A 90 5.92 6.27 0.94
C LEU A 90 7.40 6.02 0.62
N SER A 91 8.31 6.47 1.51
CA SER A 91 9.75 6.26 1.36
C SER A 91 10.09 4.76 1.36
N CYS A 92 9.55 3.99 2.29
CA CYS A 92 9.73 2.53 2.34
C CYS A 92 9.27 1.86 1.04
N ALA A 93 8.09 2.21 0.53
CA ALA A 93 7.57 1.67 -0.72
C ALA A 93 8.47 2.01 -1.92
N TYR A 94 8.96 3.25 -1.99
CA TYR A 94 9.85 3.71 -3.07
C TYR A 94 11.17 2.95 -3.09
N LEU A 95 11.82 2.81 -1.92
CA LEU A 95 13.09 2.08 -1.78
C LEU A 95 12.97 0.59 -2.14
N ASN A 96 11.78 0.02 -1.97
CA ASN A 96 11.49 -1.38 -2.27
C ASN A 96 10.82 -1.61 -3.63
N ASN A 97 10.79 -0.60 -4.51
CA ASN A 97 10.21 -0.66 -5.85
C ASN A 97 8.74 -1.12 -5.86
N LYS A 98 8.00 -0.87 -4.78
CA LYS A 98 6.56 -1.16 -4.72
C LYS A 98 5.79 -0.14 -5.57
N PRO A 99 4.81 -0.54 -6.37
CA PRO A 99 3.91 0.40 -7.03
C PRO A 99 3.30 1.37 -6.03
N ILE A 100 3.38 2.67 -6.33
CA ILE A 100 2.86 3.75 -5.49
C ILE A 100 1.82 4.51 -6.28
N ILE A 101 0.61 4.57 -5.74
CA ILE A 101 -0.51 5.30 -6.31
C ILE A 101 -0.96 6.36 -5.29
N VAL A 102 -1.08 7.59 -5.71
CA VAL A 102 -1.52 8.71 -4.87
C VAL A 102 -2.92 9.12 -5.29
N LEU A 103 -3.86 9.11 -4.35
CA LEU A 103 -5.19 9.67 -4.57
C LEU A 103 -5.11 11.19 -4.39
N GLU A 104 -5.12 11.91 -5.51
CA GLU A 104 -5.09 13.39 -5.51
C GLU A 104 -6.36 13.94 -4.86
N GLY A 105 -6.25 15.12 -4.24
CA GLY A 105 -7.40 15.77 -3.59
C GLY A 105 -7.84 15.15 -2.26
N SER A 106 -7.20 14.08 -1.79
CA SER A 106 -7.54 13.45 -0.51
C SER A 106 -6.97 14.16 0.73
N GLY A 107 -6.32 15.31 0.56
CA GLY A 107 -5.77 16.14 1.63
C GLY A 107 -4.42 15.68 2.16
N GLY A 108 -3.97 16.27 3.27
CA GLY A 108 -2.75 15.87 3.98
C GLY A 108 -1.49 15.80 3.09
N LEU A 109 -0.67 14.77 3.30
CA LEU A 109 0.56 14.55 2.56
C LEU A 109 0.30 14.30 1.07
N SER A 110 -0.75 13.53 0.72
CA SER A 110 -1.05 13.16 -0.66
C SER A 110 -1.17 14.37 -1.58
N SER A 111 -1.74 15.47 -1.10
CA SER A 111 -1.88 16.74 -1.84
C SER A 111 -0.55 17.49 -2.06
N LYS A 112 0.50 17.09 -1.36
CA LYS A 112 1.82 17.76 -1.41
C LYS A 112 2.87 16.97 -2.18
N ILE A 113 2.68 15.67 -2.37
CA ILE A 113 3.68 14.78 -2.97
C ILE A 113 4.12 15.28 -4.35
N LYS A 114 3.20 15.67 -5.19
CA LYS A 114 3.48 16.14 -6.56
C LYS A 114 4.36 17.38 -6.59
N ALA A 115 4.25 18.25 -5.59
CA ALA A 115 5.00 19.49 -5.50
C ALA A 115 6.48 19.29 -5.14
N PHE A 116 6.83 18.25 -4.38
CA PHE A 116 8.22 17.94 -4.05
C PHE A 116 8.79 16.78 -4.88
N ALA A 117 7.97 16.09 -5.66
CA ALA A 117 8.41 14.97 -6.47
C ALA A 117 9.39 15.40 -7.56
N TYR A 118 10.50 14.70 -7.67
CA TYR A 118 11.47 14.87 -8.75
C TYR A 118 10.80 14.55 -10.10
N GLU A 119 10.94 15.45 -11.07
CA GLU A 119 10.23 15.40 -12.36
C GLU A 119 8.70 15.14 -12.21
N GLY A 120 8.11 15.59 -11.10
CA GLY A 120 6.69 15.49 -10.82
C GLY A 120 6.15 14.08 -10.54
N CYS A 121 7.00 13.06 -10.55
CA CYS A 121 6.55 11.67 -10.39
C CYS A 121 7.56 10.68 -9.78
N TYR A 122 8.70 11.13 -9.30
CA TYR A 122 9.68 10.31 -8.59
C TYR A 122 10.00 10.92 -7.22
N ILE A 123 10.52 10.13 -6.29
CA ILE A 123 10.97 10.70 -5.00
C ILE A 123 12.33 11.41 -5.18
N ASP A 124 13.22 10.83 -5.98
CA ASP A 124 14.57 11.36 -6.21
C ASP A 124 15.09 11.04 -7.62
N GLU A 125 16.31 11.50 -7.91
CA GLU A 125 17.01 11.35 -9.18
C GLU A 125 17.30 9.89 -9.60
N ARG A 126 17.26 8.94 -8.65
CA ARG A 126 17.46 7.51 -8.94
C ARG A 126 16.31 6.90 -9.77
N LYS A 127 15.13 7.54 -9.77
CA LYS A 127 13.95 7.13 -10.55
C LYS A 127 13.57 5.65 -10.37
N ASN A 128 13.71 5.12 -9.14
CA ASN A 128 13.49 3.71 -8.83
C ASN A 128 12.11 3.23 -9.28
N ILE A 129 11.08 3.95 -8.91
CA ILE A 129 9.71 3.67 -9.33
C ILE A 129 8.91 4.95 -9.53
N LYS A 130 8.13 4.99 -10.61
CA LYS A 130 7.26 6.12 -10.89
C LYS A 130 6.04 6.08 -9.98
N ILE A 131 5.70 7.23 -9.38
CA ILE A 131 4.47 7.47 -8.64
C ILE A 131 3.35 7.75 -9.65
N ASP A 132 2.25 7.04 -9.54
CA ASP A 132 1.04 7.29 -10.32
C ASP A 132 0.07 8.15 -9.49
N PHE A 133 -0.54 9.16 -10.12
CA PHE A 133 -1.51 10.06 -9.49
C PHE A 133 -2.88 9.82 -10.09
N CYS A 134 -3.89 9.58 -9.26
CA CYS A 134 -5.26 9.28 -9.67
C CYS A 134 -6.26 10.21 -8.97
N GLN A 135 -7.35 10.54 -9.67
CA GLN A 135 -8.37 11.49 -9.20
C GLN A 135 -9.49 10.80 -8.42
N ASP A 136 -9.69 9.50 -8.59
CA ASP A 136 -10.77 8.75 -7.97
C ASP A 136 -10.32 7.35 -7.52
N ALA A 137 -11.14 6.73 -6.67
CA ALA A 137 -10.85 5.45 -6.04
C ALA A 137 -10.72 4.31 -7.05
N LYS A 138 -11.60 4.26 -8.04
CA LYS A 138 -11.62 3.21 -9.05
C LYS A 138 -10.34 3.23 -9.89
N ALA A 139 -9.96 4.39 -10.41
CA ALA A 139 -8.74 4.58 -11.16
C ALA A 139 -7.49 4.23 -10.34
N ALA A 140 -7.46 4.61 -9.05
CA ALA A 140 -6.34 4.29 -8.16
C ALA A 140 -6.17 2.78 -7.96
N VAL A 141 -7.26 2.07 -7.69
CA VAL A 141 -7.23 0.60 -7.49
C VAL A 141 -6.91 -0.13 -8.78
N GLU A 142 -7.51 0.25 -9.91
CA GLU A 142 -7.20 -0.35 -11.21
C GLU A 142 -5.73 -0.16 -11.59
N THR A 143 -5.17 1.00 -11.35
CA THR A 143 -3.75 1.29 -11.58
C THR A 143 -2.87 0.40 -10.70
N ALA A 144 -3.16 0.27 -9.40
CA ALA A 144 -2.45 -0.60 -8.48
C ALA A 144 -2.42 -2.05 -8.98
N ILE A 145 -3.58 -2.62 -9.28
CA ILE A 145 -3.71 -4.00 -9.79
C ILE A 145 -2.92 -4.22 -11.09
N ASN A 146 -3.01 -3.28 -12.02
CA ASN A 146 -2.31 -3.37 -13.31
C ASN A 146 -0.78 -3.30 -13.15
N ARG A 147 -0.29 -2.51 -12.19
CA ARG A 147 1.15 -2.42 -11.87
C ARG A 147 1.66 -3.72 -11.25
N CYS A 148 0.90 -4.33 -10.33
CA CYS A 148 1.25 -5.62 -9.74
C CYS A 148 1.35 -6.72 -10.79
N LYS A 149 0.37 -6.87 -11.69
CA LYS A 149 0.38 -7.87 -12.75
C LYS A 149 1.59 -7.77 -13.69
N LYS A 150 2.02 -6.55 -14.00
CA LYS A 150 3.23 -6.33 -14.82
C LYS A 150 4.51 -6.76 -14.07
N GLY A 151 4.56 -6.56 -12.76
CA GLY A 151 5.68 -6.99 -11.92
C GLY A 151 5.83 -8.51 -11.86
N VAL A 152 4.74 -9.23 -11.68
CA VAL A 152 4.71 -10.71 -11.66
C VAL A 152 5.21 -11.28 -12.98
N ARG A 153 4.68 -10.83 -14.11
CA ARG A 153 5.11 -11.29 -15.45
C ARG A 153 6.62 -11.07 -15.69
N LYS A 154 7.17 -9.96 -15.18
CA LYS A 154 8.60 -9.68 -15.32
C LYS A 154 9.45 -10.66 -14.50
N LYS A 155 9.02 -11.03 -13.30
CA LYS A 155 9.70 -12.02 -12.43
C LYS A 155 9.68 -13.40 -13.07
N GLU A 156 8.55 -13.86 -13.59
CA GLU A 156 8.43 -15.15 -14.28
C GLU A 156 9.33 -15.25 -15.52
N THR A 157 9.46 -14.17 -16.28
CA THR A 157 10.33 -14.12 -17.47
C THR A 157 11.82 -14.22 -17.08
N ILE A 158 12.23 -13.61 -15.97
CA ILE A 158 13.61 -13.69 -15.46
C ILE A 158 13.90 -15.09 -14.93
N SER A 159 13.00 -15.69 -14.15
CA SER A 159 13.14 -17.05 -13.62
C SER A 159 13.31 -18.11 -14.73
N ARG A 160 12.57 -17.97 -15.82
CA ARG A 160 12.68 -18.88 -16.98
C ARG A 160 13.97 -18.73 -17.78
N LYS A 161 14.68 -17.60 -17.65
CA LYS A 161 15.95 -17.35 -18.37
C LYS A 161 17.19 -17.86 -17.65
N ASN A 162 17.07 -18.23 -16.36
CA ASN A 162 18.23 -18.69 -15.57
C ASN A 162 17.86 -19.91 -14.70
N PRO A 163 17.69 -21.12 -15.32
CA PRO A 163 17.28 -22.31 -14.58
C PRO A 163 18.38 -22.94 -13.70
N GLU A 164 19.61 -22.42 -13.70
CA GLU A 164 20.77 -23.04 -13.03
C GLU A 164 21.28 -22.36 -11.77
N GLN A 165 20.58 -21.34 -11.22
CA GLN A 165 20.94 -20.81 -9.91
C GLN A 165 20.06 -21.45 -8.82
N PRO A 166 20.63 -22.28 -7.92
CA PRO A 166 19.88 -22.75 -6.76
C PRO A 166 19.56 -21.55 -5.84
N ASP A 167 18.33 -21.53 -5.36
CA ASP A 167 17.87 -20.57 -4.33
C ASP A 167 18.80 -20.72 -3.11
N LEU A 168 19.62 -19.71 -2.86
CA LEU A 168 20.31 -19.57 -1.60
C LEU A 168 19.32 -19.06 -0.57
N ILE A 169 18.96 -19.94 0.36
CA ILE A 169 18.23 -19.65 1.59
C ILE A 169 19.11 -18.81 2.50
#